data_f1a5750d0094bcbe51e41297d199e9c0
#
_entry.id   f1a5750d0094bcbe51e41297d199e9c0
#
_cell.length_a   1.000
_cell.length_b   1.000
_cell.length_c   1.000
_cell.angle_alpha   90.00
_cell.angle_beta   90.00
_cell.angle_gamma   90.00
#
_symmetry.space_group_name_H-M   'P 1'
#
loop_
_entity.id
_entity.type
_entity.pdbx_description
1 polymer ?
#
loop_
_entity_poly.entity_id
_entity_poly.type
_entity_poly.pdbx_seq_one_letter_code
_entity_poly.pdbx_strand_id
1 'polypeptide(L)'
;MADSDIAADAPLASVAPLMDARRIVIKVGSALLIERASGDVNHAWIESLAADVVRFRQRGQEVLLVSSGAIALGRRRLGLEPGKLKLEESQAAAAVGQIRLAHAWAEVLNRHGFAVAQILLTLGDTEERRRYLNARNTLSTLLRLGSIPVINENDTVATAEIRYGDNDRLAARVAQMASADCLVLLSDVDGMYTADPTRNPQAQFLAEIRAITPEIERMAGGVSSDVGSGGMATKIAAAKIAVAAGCHMCIARGRDLHPLRRIETGARCTWFYPNASPATVRKQWIAGALKPAGEIYVDAGAARALRNGKSLLPAGVTRVQGTFERGDAL
;
A
#
# COMPACT_ATOMS: atom_id res chain seq x y z
N MET A 1 -35.85 26.56 17.56
CA MET A 1 -34.64 27.32 17.90
C MET A 1 -33.92 26.54 18.98
N ALA A 2 -32.92 25.84 18.63
CA ALA A 2 -31.81 25.37 19.47
C ALA A 2 -30.69 25.02 18.52
N ASP A 3 -29.75 25.94 18.35
CA ASP A 3 -28.49 25.75 17.66
C ASP A 3 -27.72 24.64 18.40
N SER A 4 -27.42 23.59 17.67
CA SER A 4 -26.42 22.62 18.12
C SER A 4 -25.04 23.12 17.72
N ASP A 5 -24.35 23.73 18.67
CA ASP A 5 -22.93 24.02 18.63
C ASP A 5 -22.16 22.74 18.26
N ILE A 6 -21.67 22.72 17.03
CA ILE A 6 -20.74 21.72 16.54
C ILE A 6 -19.40 22.06 17.16
N ALA A 7 -18.90 21.13 17.96
CA ALA A 7 -17.61 21.20 18.64
C ALA A 7 -16.50 21.68 17.70
N ALA A 8 -15.84 22.76 18.15
CA ALA A 8 -14.77 23.45 17.46
C ALA A 8 -13.53 22.58 17.24
N ASP A 9 -13.02 22.64 16.02
CA ASP A 9 -11.63 22.64 15.56
C ASP A 9 -10.58 21.85 16.38
N ALA A 10 -10.51 20.54 16.08
CA ALA A 10 -9.18 19.90 16.09
C ALA A 10 -8.38 20.43 14.87
N PRO A 11 -7.09 20.80 15.03
CA PRO A 11 -6.31 21.31 13.92
C PRO A 11 -6.33 20.32 12.76
N LEU A 12 -6.67 20.81 11.56
CA LEU A 12 -6.65 20.01 10.33
C LEU A 12 -5.23 19.45 10.14
N ALA A 13 -5.13 18.14 10.01
CA ALA A 13 -3.83 17.50 9.76
C ALA A 13 -3.23 18.05 8.46
N SER A 14 -1.90 18.25 8.46
CA SER A 14 -1.18 18.73 7.28
C SER A 14 -1.38 17.80 6.09
N VAL A 15 -1.84 18.32 4.96
CA VAL A 15 -1.97 17.57 3.70
C VAL A 15 -0.65 17.51 2.91
N ALA A 16 0.40 18.18 3.41
CA ALA A 16 1.70 18.25 2.77
C ALA A 16 2.27 16.87 2.37
N PRO A 17 2.20 15.81 3.20
CA PRO A 17 2.74 14.52 2.81
C PRO A 17 2.11 13.92 1.54
N LEU A 18 0.85 14.20 1.25
CA LEU A 18 0.17 13.75 0.03
C LEU A 18 0.53 14.62 -1.18
N MET A 19 0.60 15.93 -0.97
CA MET A 19 0.88 16.90 -2.03
C MET A 19 2.33 16.84 -2.50
N ASP A 20 3.26 16.66 -1.58
CA ASP A 20 4.71 16.63 -1.84
C ASP A 20 5.21 15.25 -2.28
N ALA A 21 4.39 14.21 -2.11
CA ALA A 21 4.75 12.86 -2.49
C ALA A 21 4.98 12.74 -4.00
N ARG A 22 6.13 12.22 -4.39
CA ARG A 22 6.40 11.83 -5.77
C ARG A 22 5.70 10.52 -6.13
N ARG A 23 5.68 9.55 -5.19
CA ARG A 23 5.10 8.23 -5.38
C ARG A 23 4.13 7.89 -4.27
N ILE A 24 2.92 7.51 -4.67
CA ILE A 24 1.80 7.26 -3.77
C ILE A 24 1.26 5.85 -3.97
N VAL A 25 1.06 5.14 -2.88
CA VAL A 25 0.30 3.87 -2.86
C VAL A 25 -1.07 4.16 -2.26
N ILE A 26 -2.11 3.73 -2.93
CA ILE A 26 -3.50 3.88 -2.48
C ILE A 26 -4.08 2.50 -2.26
N LYS A 27 -4.44 2.18 -1.03
CA LYS A 27 -5.14 0.93 -0.70
C LYS A 27 -6.63 1.15 -0.67
N VAL A 28 -7.34 0.27 -1.35
CA VAL A 28 -8.80 0.29 -1.47
C VAL A 28 -9.40 -0.98 -0.89
N GLY A 29 -10.22 -0.85 0.14
CA GLY A 29 -10.92 -1.96 0.77
C GLY A 29 -12.08 -2.48 -0.09
N SER A 30 -12.41 -3.76 0.04
CA SER A 30 -13.51 -4.40 -0.70
C SER A 30 -14.87 -3.74 -0.47
N ALA A 31 -15.11 -3.25 0.75
CA ALA A 31 -16.36 -2.56 1.12
C ALA A 31 -16.61 -1.25 0.36
N LEU A 32 -15.59 -0.67 -0.28
CA LEU A 32 -15.68 0.53 -1.12
C LEU A 32 -15.94 0.17 -2.58
N LEU A 33 -15.36 -0.94 -3.02
CA LEU A 33 -15.37 -1.39 -4.42
C LEU A 33 -16.63 -2.16 -4.80
N ILE A 34 -17.36 -2.69 -3.81
CA ILE A 34 -18.49 -3.58 -4.07
C ILE A 34 -19.74 -2.96 -3.49
N GLU A 35 -20.75 -2.81 -4.32
CA GLU A 35 -22.07 -2.38 -3.90
C GLU A 35 -22.72 -3.46 -3.02
N ARG A 36 -23.16 -3.07 -1.83
CA ARG A 36 -23.78 -4.02 -0.89
C ARG A 36 -25.06 -4.66 -1.43
N ALA A 37 -25.87 -3.89 -2.17
CA ALA A 37 -27.14 -4.36 -2.67
C ALA A 37 -26.98 -5.33 -3.85
N SER A 38 -26.19 -4.95 -4.85
CA SER A 38 -25.98 -5.73 -6.06
C SER A 38 -24.85 -6.75 -5.93
N GLY A 39 -23.85 -6.53 -5.06
CA GLY A 39 -22.60 -7.29 -4.97
C GLY A 39 -21.72 -7.16 -6.22
N ASP A 40 -22.02 -6.23 -7.09
CA ASP A 40 -21.24 -5.89 -8.26
C ASP A 40 -20.26 -4.76 -7.96
N VAL A 41 -19.43 -4.43 -8.93
CA VAL A 41 -18.47 -3.34 -8.83
C VAL A 41 -19.21 -2.01 -8.68
N ASN A 42 -18.80 -1.19 -7.72
CA ASN A 42 -19.29 0.18 -7.56
C ASN A 42 -18.58 1.10 -8.58
N HIS A 43 -19.11 1.12 -9.81
CA HIS A 43 -18.54 1.87 -10.92
C HIS A 43 -18.44 3.37 -10.63
N ALA A 44 -19.48 3.98 -10.05
CA ALA A 44 -19.47 5.41 -9.73
C ALA A 44 -18.32 5.77 -8.77
N TRP A 45 -18.07 4.91 -7.80
CA TRP A 45 -16.98 5.13 -6.84
C TRP A 45 -15.60 4.93 -7.50
N ILE A 46 -15.41 3.87 -8.32
CA ILE A 46 -14.16 3.65 -9.05
C ILE A 46 -13.87 4.83 -9.98
N GLU A 47 -14.86 5.34 -10.70
CA GLU A 47 -14.73 6.51 -11.57
C GLU A 47 -14.30 7.75 -10.79
N SER A 48 -14.89 7.99 -9.62
CA SER A 48 -14.51 9.12 -8.77
C SER A 48 -13.07 9.03 -8.27
N LEU A 49 -12.62 7.84 -7.84
CA LEU A 49 -11.23 7.63 -7.43
C LEU A 49 -10.27 7.71 -8.63
N ALA A 50 -10.66 7.18 -9.79
CA ALA A 50 -9.85 7.29 -11.01
C ALA A 50 -9.65 8.76 -11.42
N ALA A 51 -10.66 9.61 -11.30
CA ALA A 51 -10.52 11.04 -11.54
C ALA A 51 -9.52 11.70 -10.58
N ASP A 52 -9.50 11.28 -9.31
CA ASP A 52 -8.47 11.72 -8.34
C ASP A 52 -7.08 11.23 -8.73
N VAL A 53 -6.93 9.97 -9.14
CA VAL A 53 -5.67 9.38 -9.62
C VAL A 53 -5.16 10.12 -10.86
N VAL A 54 -6.03 10.42 -11.81
CA VAL A 54 -5.69 11.19 -13.03
C VAL A 54 -5.12 12.55 -12.66
N ARG A 55 -5.74 13.25 -11.70
CA ARG A 55 -5.25 14.55 -11.20
C ARG A 55 -3.85 14.44 -10.59
N PHE A 56 -3.55 13.37 -9.85
CA PHE A 56 -2.21 13.11 -9.30
C PHE A 56 -1.20 12.84 -10.43
N ARG A 57 -1.59 12.02 -11.39
CA ARG A 57 -0.75 11.75 -12.57
C ARG A 57 -0.44 13.01 -13.38
N GLN A 58 -1.41 13.93 -13.54
CA GLN A 58 -1.22 15.22 -14.21
C GLN A 58 -0.24 16.16 -13.48
N ARG A 59 -0.08 15.98 -12.15
CA ARG A 59 0.96 16.66 -11.36
C ARG A 59 2.34 16.00 -11.44
N GLY A 60 2.48 14.92 -12.21
CA GLY A 60 3.72 14.14 -12.31
C GLY A 60 3.94 13.13 -11.18
N GLN A 61 2.95 12.90 -10.32
CA GLN A 61 3.03 11.92 -9.24
C GLN A 61 2.84 10.49 -9.79
N GLU A 62 3.60 9.54 -9.29
CA GLU A 62 3.46 8.12 -9.63
C GLU A 62 2.46 7.46 -8.67
N VAL A 63 1.50 6.69 -9.20
CA VAL A 63 0.43 6.08 -8.40
C VAL A 63 0.42 4.57 -8.59
N LEU A 64 0.31 3.85 -7.46
CA LEU A 64 0.06 2.41 -7.40
C LEU A 64 -1.25 2.20 -6.63
N LEU A 65 -2.08 1.26 -7.08
CA LEU A 65 -3.32 0.87 -6.41
C LEU A 65 -3.14 -0.51 -5.78
N VAL A 66 -3.53 -0.66 -4.52
CA VAL A 66 -3.66 -1.98 -3.87
C VAL A 66 -5.14 -2.22 -3.63
N SER A 67 -5.72 -3.15 -4.37
CA SER A 67 -7.16 -3.31 -4.49
C SER A 67 -7.61 -4.66 -3.95
N SER A 68 -8.57 -4.65 -3.04
CA SER A 68 -9.24 -5.85 -2.53
C SER A 68 -10.53 -6.13 -3.31
N GLY A 69 -11.22 -7.24 -2.96
CA GLY A 69 -12.59 -7.51 -3.42
C GLY A 69 -12.72 -8.63 -4.45
N ALA A 70 -11.61 -9.25 -4.89
CA ALA A 70 -11.67 -10.35 -5.85
C ALA A 70 -12.55 -11.52 -5.35
N ILE A 71 -12.33 -11.99 -4.12
CA ILE A 71 -13.13 -13.10 -3.54
C ILE A 71 -14.62 -12.74 -3.51
N ALA A 72 -14.99 -11.53 -3.12
CA ALA A 72 -16.38 -11.12 -3.02
C ALA A 72 -17.08 -11.07 -4.40
N LEU A 73 -16.39 -10.54 -5.43
CA LEU A 73 -16.90 -10.53 -6.81
C LEU A 73 -17.05 -11.94 -7.38
N GLY A 74 -16.06 -12.80 -7.16
CA GLY A 74 -16.08 -14.16 -7.67
C GLY A 74 -17.08 -15.06 -6.95
N ARG A 75 -17.19 -14.91 -5.62
CA ARG A 75 -18.15 -15.62 -4.80
C ARG A 75 -19.56 -15.51 -5.36
N ARG A 76 -19.98 -14.28 -5.66
CA ARG A 76 -21.29 -14.02 -6.24
C ARG A 76 -21.45 -14.69 -7.61
N ARG A 77 -20.43 -14.56 -8.47
CA ARG A 77 -20.47 -15.13 -9.82
C ARG A 77 -20.57 -16.65 -9.83
N LEU A 78 -19.99 -17.28 -8.83
CA LEU A 78 -20.03 -18.74 -8.64
C LEU A 78 -21.26 -19.21 -7.87
N GLY A 79 -22.14 -18.30 -7.42
CA GLY A 79 -23.32 -18.65 -6.63
C GLY A 79 -23.01 -19.29 -5.27
N LEU A 80 -21.84 -18.97 -4.69
CA LEU A 80 -21.45 -19.51 -3.38
C LEU A 80 -22.23 -18.84 -2.26
N GLU A 81 -22.78 -19.64 -1.35
CA GLU A 81 -23.62 -19.21 -0.24
C GLU A 81 -22.94 -18.20 0.69
N PRO A 82 -23.72 -17.29 1.33
CA PRO A 82 -23.22 -16.41 2.39
C PRO A 82 -22.60 -17.22 3.55
N GLY A 83 -21.51 -16.72 4.16
CA GLY A 83 -20.84 -17.36 5.29
C GLY A 83 -19.34 -17.56 5.07
N LYS A 84 -18.69 -18.36 5.89
CA LYS A 84 -17.27 -18.64 5.79
C LYS A 84 -17.03 -19.64 4.65
N LEU A 85 -16.22 -19.26 3.67
CA LEU A 85 -15.79 -20.14 2.59
C LEU A 85 -14.67 -21.06 3.05
N LYS A 86 -14.60 -22.27 2.49
CA LYS A 86 -13.41 -23.10 2.57
C LYS A 86 -12.27 -22.48 1.78
N LEU A 87 -11.04 -22.94 2.04
CA LEU A 87 -9.86 -22.36 1.38
C LEU A 87 -9.97 -22.44 -0.15
N GLU A 88 -10.25 -23.63 -0.68
CA GLU A 88 -10.39 -23.89 -2.11
C GLU A 88 -11.54 -23.11 -2.76
N GLU A 89 -12.64 -22.88 -2.04
CA GLU A 89 -13.75 -22.05 -2.50
C GLU A 89 -13.33 -20.57 -2.56
N SER A 90 -12.56 -20.09 -1.57
CA SER A 90 -12.01 -18.74 -1.57
C SER A 90 -11.03 -18.53 -2.70
N GLN A 91 -10.14 -19.51 -2.97
CA GLN A 91 -9.19 -19.48 -4.06
C GLN A 91 -9.89 -19.47 -5.43
N ALA A 92 -10.90 -20.33 -5.61
CA ALA A 92 -11.72 -20.35 -6.84
C ALA A 92 -12.47 -19.03 -7.04
N ALA A 93 -13.06 -18.49 -5.97
CA ALA A 93 -13.73 -17.20 -6.02
C ALA A 93 -12.75 -16.08 -6.35
N ALA A 94 -11.57 -16.06 -5.75
CA ALA A 94 -10.53 -15.09 -6.08
C ALA A 94 -10.15 -15.15 -7.56
N ALA A 95 -9.93 -16.34 -8.11
CA ALA A 95 -9.59 -16.54 -9.53
C ALA A 95 -10.62 -15.91 -10.47
N VAL A 96 -11.92 -16.17 -10.24
CA VAL A 96 -13.02 -15.62 -11.04
C VAL A 96 -13.19 -14.12 -10.84
N GLY A 97 -13.10 -13.64 -9.59
CA GLY A 97 -13.34 -12.25 -9.28
C GLY A 97 -12.19 -11.33 -9.64
N GLN A 98 -10.95 -11.83 -9.65
CA GLN A 98 -9.76 -11.04 -9.99
C GLN A 98 -9.80 -10.52 -11.43
N ILE A 99 -10.32 -11.30 -12.37
CA ILE A 99 -10.51 -10.87 -13.77
C ILE A 99 -11.44 -9.66 -13.83
N ARG A 100 -12.57 -9.70 -13.12
CA ARG A 100 -13.55 -8.61 -13.09
C ARG A 100 -12.99 -7.36 -12.43
N LEU A 101 -12.27 -7.54 -11.33
CA LEU A 101 -11.64 -6.44 -10.60
C LEU A 101 -10.60 -5.72 -11.47
N ALA A 102 -9.71 -6.49 -12.12
CA ALA A 102 -8.70 -5.94 -13.01
C ALA A 102 -9.33 -5.23 -14.22
N HIS A 103 -10.39 -5.83 -14.81
CA HIS A 103 -11.13 -5.22 -15.91
C HIS A 103 -11.77 -3.89 -15.52
N ALA A 104 -12.42 -3.82 -14.35
CA ALA A 104 -13.06 -2.58 -13.89
C ALA A 104 -12.06 -1.43 -13.74
N TRP A 105 -10.88 -1.69 -13.16
CA TRP A 105 -9.81 -0.69 -13.09
C TRP A 105 -9.26 -0.31 -14.47
N ALA A 106 -9.03 -1.30 -15.34
CA ALA A 106 -8.52 -1.07 -16.68
C ALA A 106 -9.51 -0.26 -17.53
N GLU A 107 -10.79 -0.58 -17.49
CA GLU A 107 -11.83 0.13 -18.22
C GLU A 107 -11.86 1.62 -17.87
N VAL A 108 -11.84 1.97 -16.57
CA VAL A 108 -11.94 3.35 -16.15
C VAL A 108 -10.65 4.14 -16.42
N LEU A 109 -9.48 3.58 -16.09
CA LEU A 109 -8.20 4.28 -16.25
C LEU A 109 -7.74 4.38 -17.71
N ASN A 110 -8.04 3.37 -18.54
CA ASN A 110 -7.74 3.42 -19.98
C ASN A 110 -8.49 4.55 -20.70
N ARG A 111 -9.71 4.88 -20.27
CA ARG A 111 -10.46 6.04 -20.80
C ARG A 111 -9.70 7.37 -20.60
N HIS A 112 -8.82 7.43 -19.62
CA HIS A 112 -7.95 8.58 -19.35
C HIS A 112 -6.53 8.43 -19.95
N GLY A 113 -6.30 7.41 -20.79
CA GLY A 113 -5.02 7.18 -21.47
C GLY A 113 -3.95 6.48 -20.63
N PHE A 114 -4.29 5.92 -19.46
CA PHE A 114 -3.34 5.20 -18.62
C PHE A 114 -3.45 3.69 -18.83
N ALA A 115 -2.34 3.05 -19.21
CA ALA A 115 -2.25 1.60 -19.21
C ALA A 115 -2.29 1.07 -17.77
N VAL A 116 -3.11 0.06 -17.52
CA VAL A 116 -3.21 -0.63 -16.23
C VAL A 116 -2.44 -1.93 -16.27
N ALA A 117 -1.63 -2.20 -15.25
CA ALA A 117 -0.88 -3.44 -15.12
C ALA A 117 -1.30 -4.19 -13.86
N GLN A 118 -1.79 -5.43 -14.02
CA GLN A 118 -2.11 -6.29 -12.88
C GLN A 118 -0.85 -6.93 -12.31
N ILE A 119 -0.70 -6.88 -10.98
CA ILE A 119 0.37 -7.58 -10.24
C ILE A 119 -0.26 -8.32 -9.08
N LEU A 120 0.00 -9.62 -8.99
CA LEU A 120 -0.43 -10.46 -7.89
C LEU A 120 0.79 -10.89 -7.08
N LEU A 121 0.76 -10.65 -5.76
CA LEU A 121 1.86 -10.91 -4.85
C LEU A 121 1.40 -11.85 -3.73
N THR A 122 2.32 -12.71 -3.31
CA THR A 122 2.19 -13.48 -2.07
C THR A 122 3.08 -12.90 -0.98
N LEU A 123 2.92 -13.35 0.26
CA LEU A 123 3.82 -12.99 1.36
C LEU A 123 5.28 -13.33 1.01
N GLY A 124 5.53 -14.52 0.45
CA GLY A 124 6.85 -14.96 0.03
C GLY A 124 7.52 -14.03 -1.00
N ASP A 125 6.74 -13.38 -1.87
CA ASP A 125 7.27 -12.43 -2.86
C ASP A 125 7.80 -11.14 -2.22
N THR A 126 7.39 -10.87 -0.97
CA THR A 126 7.86 -9.69 -0.21
C THR A 126 8.93 -10.02 0.82
N GLU A 127 9.16 -11.30 1.14
CA GLU A 127 10.12 -11.76 2.15
C GLU A 127 11.35 -12.42 1.52
N GLU A 128 11.18 -13.20 0.47
CA GLU A 128 12.29 -13.81 -0.26
C GLU A 128 12.99 -12.76 -1.12
N ARG A 129 14.28 -12.52 -0.84
CA ARG A 129 15.07 -11.45 -1.46
C ARG A 129 15.00 -11.44 -3.00
N ARG A 130 15.16 -12.59 -3.64
CA ARG A 130 15.18 -12.68 -5.10
C ARG A 130 13.83 -12.30 -5.70
N ARG A 131 12.74 -12.79 -5.12
CA ARG A 131 11.37 -12.47 -5.54
C ARG A 131 11.06 -11.01 -5.29
N TYR A 132 11.43 -10.50 -4.12
CA TYR A 132 11.31 -9.08 -3.77
C TYR A 132 11.97 -8.17 -4.79
N LEU A 133 13.25 -8.45 -5.17
CA LEU A 133 13.97 -7.64 -6.15
C LEU A 133 13.33 -7.71 -7.54
N ASN A 134 12.85 -8.87 -7.96
CA ASN A 134 12.16 -9.04 -9.24
C ASN A 134 10.84 -8.24 -9.27
N ALA A 135 9.98 -8.39 -8.27
CA ALA A 135 8.73 -7.65 -8.15
C ALA A 135 8.97 -6.13 -8.12
N ARG A 136 9.96 -5.69 -7.33
CA ARG A 136 10.38 -4.28 -7.27
C ARG A 136 10.83 -3.74 -8.63
N ASN A 137 11.64 -4.49 -9.37
CA ASN A 137 12.12 -4.08 -10.69
C ASN A 137 10.97 -3.99 -11.69
N THR A 138 10.02 -4.92 -11.64
CA THR A 138 8.80 -4.89 -12.46
C THR A 138 7.96 -3.65 -12.14
N LEU A 139 7.67 -3.38 -10.85
CA LEU A 139 6.95 -2.17 -10.43
C LEU A 139 7.65 -0.89 -10.92
N SER A 140 8.98 -0.80 -10.72
CA SER A 140 9.76 0.37 -11.14
C SER A 140 9.72 0.56 -12.67
N THR A 141 9.72 -0.53 -13.42
CA THR A 141 9.64 -0.48 -14.89
C THR A 141 8.25 -0.02 -15.35
N LEU A 142 7.17 -0.54 -14.77
CA LEU A 142 5.81 -0.12 -15.08
C LEU A 142 5.59 1.37 -14.79
N LEU A 143 6.06 1.85 -13.64
CA LEU A 143 5.95 3.28 -13.29
C LEU A 143 6.73 4.16 -14.27
N ARG A 144 7.95 3.76 -14.65
CA ARG A 144 8.76 4.48 -15.65
C ARG A 144 8.10 4.49 -17.04
N LEU A 145 7.36 3.46 -17.38
CA LEU A 145 6.57 3.37 -18.63
C LEU A 145 5.23 4.13 -18.54
N GLY A 146 4.93 4.77 -17.42
CA GLY A 146 3.71 5.55 -17.23
C GLY A 146 2.47 4.74 -16.87
N SER A 147 2.58 3.42 -16.70
CA SER A 147 1.47 2.54 -16.32
C SER A 147 1.07 2.75 -14.87
N ILE A 148 -0.17 2.41 -14.54
CA ILE A 148 -0.69 2.37 -13.18
C ILE A 148 -0.78 0.89 -12.74
N PRO A 149 0.11 0.44 -11.83
CA PRO A 149 0.03 -0.91 -11.26
C PRO A 149 -1.20 -1.05 -10.36
N VAL A 150 -1.99 -2.08 -10.59
CA VAL A 150 -3.08 -2.54 -9.71
C VAL A 150 -2.65 -3.85 -9.08
N ILE A 151 -2.38 -3.81 -7.80
CA ILE A 151 -1.80 -4.90 -7.03
C ILE A 151 -2.87 -5.54 -6.14
N ASN A 152 -2.84 -6.86 -6.03
CA ASN A 152 -3.63 -7.62 -5.06
C ASN A 152 -2.82 -8.79 -4.53
N GLU A 153 -3.31 -9.43 -3.46
CA GLU A 153 -2.80 -10.72 -3.04
C GLU A 153 -3.09 -11.78 -4.12
N ASN A 154 -2.15 -12.70 -4.33
CA ASN A 154 -2.39 -13.89 -5.16
C ASN A 154 -3.12 -14.94 -4.35
N ASP A 155 -4.40 -14.67 -4.08
CA ASP A 155 -5.27 -15.56 -3.31
C ASP A 155 -5.38 -16.97 -3.90
N THR A 156 -5.05 -17.16 -5.20
CA THR A 156 -5.19 -18.47 -5.86
C THR A 156 -4.17 -19.50 -5.39
N VAL A 157 -3.05 -19.06 -4.82
CA VAL A 157 -1.96 -19.91 -4.32
C VAL A 157 -1.64 -19.64 -2.85
N ALA A 158 -2.25 -18.63 -2.24
CA ALA A 158 -2.08 -18.33 -0.82
C ALA A 158 -2.82 -19.33 0.04
N THR A 159 -2.13 -19.88 1.07
CA THR A 159 -2.74 -20.74 2.08
C THR A 159 -3.08 -19.95 3.35
N ALA A 160 -3.81 -20.56 4.27
CA ALA A 160 -4.19 -19.91 5.53
C ALA A 160 -2.98 -19.43 6.34
N GLU A 161 -1.85 -20.16 6.25
CA GLU A 161 -0.61 -19.90 6.99
C GLU A 161 0.24 -18.79 6.37
N ILE A 162 0.18 -18.61 5.05
CA ILE A 162 1.02 -17.67 4.28
C ILE A 162 0.23 -16.51 3.65
N ARG A 163 -0.98 -16.32 4.11
CA ARG A 163 -1.88 -15.28 3.62
C ARG A 163 -1.64 -13.96 4.35
N TYR A 164 -1.66 -12.84 3.63
CA TYR A 164 -1.68 -11.52 4.28
C TYR A 164 -2.91 -11.35 5.17
N GLY A 165 -4.04 -11.98 4.78
CA GLY A 165 -5.32 -11.85 5.45
C GLY A 165 -5.96 -10.47 5.33
N ASP A 166 -5.16 -9.47 5.00
CA ASP A 166 -5.55 -8.07 4.92
C ASP A 166 -4.59 -7.29 4.01
N ASN A 167 -5.16 -6.59 3.05
CA ASN A 167 -4.41 -5.79 2.08
C ASN A 167 -3.79 -4.51 2.66
N ASP A 168 -4.03 -4.14 3.93
CA ASP A 168 -3.34 -3.01 4.57
C ASP A 168 -1.84 -3.33 4.71
N ARG A 169 -1.50 -4.54 5.19
CA ARG A 169 -0.11 -5.01 5.29
C ARG A 169 0.53 -5.17 3.91
N LEU A 170 -0.20 -5.74 2.94
CA LEU A 170 0.27 -5.84 1.56
C LEU A 170 0.58 -4.45 1.00
N ALA A 171 -0.30 -3.47 1.19
CA ALA A 171 -0.10 -2.09 0.72
C ALA A 171 1.15 -1.45 1.35
N ALA A 172 1.40 -1.66 2.63
CA ALA A 172 2.59 -1.18 3.31
C ALA A 172 3.88 -1.86 2.76
N ARG A 173 3.84 -3.17 2.47
CA ARG A 173 4.96 -3.88 1.80
C ARG A 173 5.18 -3.38 0.37
N VAL A 174 4.10 -3.11 -0.38
CA VAL A 174 4.19 -2.50 -1.72
C VAL A 174 4.79 -1.10 -1.63
N ALA A 175 4.39 -0.28 -0.66
CA ALA A 175 4.96 1.05 -0.42
C ALA A 175 6.46 0.97 -0.11
N GLN A 176 6.89 0.04 0.74
CA GLN A 176 8.29 -0.25 1.03
C GLN A 176 9.04 -0.68 -0.25
N MET A 177 8.51 -1.64 -0.99
CA MET A 177 9.10 -2.20 -2.22
C MET A 177 9.24 -1.15 -3.30
N ALA A 178 8.21 -0.33 -3.51
CA ALA A 178 8.20 0.76 -4.47
C ALA A 178 8.99 1.99 -4.01
N SER A 179 9.46 2.04 -2.75
CA SER A 179 10.02 3.24 -2.12
C SER A 179 9.06 4.43 -2.25
N ALA A 180 7.81 4.24 -1.89
CA ALA A 180 6.77 5.26 -1.94
C ALA A 180 6.95 6.29 -0.83
N ASP A 181 6.59 7.53 -1.11
CA ASP A 181 6.65 8.63 -0.16
C ASP A 181 5.40 8.67 0.73
N CYS A 182 4.27 8.21 0.18
CA CYS A 182 2.97 8.23 0.85
C CYS A 182 2.16 6.95 0.59
N LEU A 183 1.54 6.42 1.64
CA LEU A 183 0.55 5.35 1.62
C LEU A 183 -0.78 5.89 2.13
N VAL A 184 -1.83 5.81 1.33
CA VAL A 184 -3.20 6.16 1.74
C VAL A 184 -4.02 4.89 1.92
N LEU A 185 -4.49 4.64 3.14
CA LEU A 185 -5.46 3.58 3.42
C LEU A 185 -6.87 4.17 3.38
N LEU A 186 -7.58 3.95 2.28
CA LEU A 186 -9.01 4.28 2.18
C LEU A 186 -9.82 3.21 2.92
N SER A 187 -10.54 3.63 3.94
CA SER A 187 -11.23 2.77 4.89
C SER A 187 -12.68 3.21 5.09
N ASP A 188 -13.40 2.48 5.90
CA ASP A 188 -14.73 2.85 6.41
C ASP A 188 -14.68 3.80 7.60
N VAL A 189 -13.49 3.96 8.23
CA VAL A 189 -13.24 4.91 9.31
C VAL A 189 -12.49 6.14 8.79
N ASP A 190 -12.66 7.27 9.46
CA ASP A 190 -12.07 8.56 9.10
C ASP A 190 -10.69 8.81 9.74
N GLY A 191 -10.19 7.86 10.51
CA GLY A 191 -8.89 7.92 11.16
C GLY A 191 -8.84 7.09 12.43
N MET A 192 -7.88 7.40 13.30
CA MET A 192 -7.66 6.73 14.57
C MET A 192 -8.17 7.58 15.74
N TYR A 193 -8.69 6.92 16.76
CA TYR A 193 -9.16 7.51 18.01
C TYR A 193 -8.49 6.84 19.20
N THR A 194 -8.53 7.50 20.36
CA THR A 194 -7.99 6.96 21.62
C THR A 194 -8.76 5.71 22.11
N ALA A 195 -9.98 5.51 21.63
CA ALA A 195 -10.83 4.34 21.83
C ALA A 195 -11.83 4.24 20.67
N ASP A 196 -12.61 3.17 20.60
CA ASP A 196 -13.71 3.04 19.62
C ASP A 196 -14.79 4.12 19.87
N PRO A 197 -14.95 5.10 18.96
CA PRO A 197 -15.90 6.20 19.16
C PRO A 197 -17.37 5.73 19.15
N THR A 198 -17.67 4.54 18.65
CA THR A 198 -19.03 3.98 18.68
C THR A 198 -19.40 3.45 20.07
N ARG A 199 -18.39 3.09 20.87
CA ARG A 199 -18.53 2.53 22.22
C ARG A 199 -18.17 3.51 23.32
N ASN A 200 -17.29 4.46 23.04
CA ASN A 200 -16.83 5.47 23.98
C ASN A 200 -17.01 6.88 23.41
N PRO A 201 -18.05 7.63 23.84
CA PRO A 201 -18.28 9.00 23.38
C PRO A 201 -17.17 9.99 23.75
N GLN A 202 -16.28 9.64 24.71
CA GLN A 202 -15.12 10.46 25.11
C GLN A 202 -13.87 10.16 24.27
N ALA A 203 -13.97 9.27 23.27
CA ALA A 203 -12.86 8.95 22.39
C ALA A 203 -12.42 10.19 21.60
N GLN A 204 -11.14 10.53 21.73
CA GLN A 204 -10.54 11.68 21.05
C GLN A 204 -9.93 11.26 19.72
N PHE A 205 -10.12 12.07 18.69
CA PHE A 205 -9.50 11.86 17.39
C PHE A 205 -8.01 12.19 17.43
N LEU A 206 -7.21 11.33 16.81
CA LEU A 206 -5.76 11.50 16.68
C LEU A 206 -5.40 11.92 15.24
N ALA A 207 -5.19 13.21 15.02
CA ALA A 207 -4.87 13.74 13.69
C ALA A 207 -3.46 13.33 13.21
N GLU A 208 -2.48 13.31 14.13
CA GLU A 208 -1.08 13.01 13.83
C GLU A 208 -0.49 12.01 14.81
N ILE A 209 0.25 11.04 14.31
CA ILE A 209 1.01 10.07 15.10
C ILE A 209 2.46 10.10 14.62
N ARG A 210 3.34 10.67 15.45
CA ARG A 210 4.77 10.79 15.16
C ARG A 210 5.60 9.62 15.68
N ALA A 211 5.04 8.83 16.61
CA ALA A 211 5.66 7.62 17.13
C ALA A 211 4.56 6.58 17.44
N ILE A 212 4.73 5.37 16.94
CA ILE A 212 3.82 4.26 17.26
C ILE A 212 4.32 3.61 18.56
N THR A 213 3.77 4.09 19.68
CA THR A 213 4.09 3.59 21.02
C THR A 213 3.22 2.39 21.38
N PRO A 214 3.58 1.60 22.42
CA PRO A 214 2.71 0.55 22.94
C PRO A 214 1.32 1.03 23.36
N GLU A 215 1.16 2.32 23.71
CA GLU A 215 -0.10 2.94 23.99
C GLU A 215 -0.97 3.08 22.73
N ILE A 216 -0.40 3.59 21.64
CA ILE A 216 -1.07 3.66 20.33
C ILE A 216 -1.53 2.26 19.87
N GLU A 217 -0.69 1.24 20.10
CA GLU A 217 -1.05 -0.15 19.76
C GLU A 217 -2.22 -0.68 20.60
N ARG A 218 -2.27 -0.35 21.89
CA ARG A 218 -3.39 -0.73 22.77
C ARG A 218 -4.70 -0.05 22.37
N MET A 219 -4.66 1.23 21.96
CA MET A 219 -5.81 1.97 21.46
C MET A 219 -6.43 1.31 20.21
N ALA A 220 -5.63 0.61 19.40
CA ALA A 220 -6.10 -0.12 18.23
C ALA A 220 -6.79 -1.47 18.53
N GLY A 221 -6.98 -1.82 19.79
CA GLY A 221 -7.64 -3.07 20.21
C GLY A 221 -6.70 -4.19 20.67
N GLY A 222 -5.38 -3.91 20.79
CA GLY A 222 -4.37 -4.88 21.26
C GLY A 222 -4.14 -6.04 20.29
N VAL A 223 -3.27 -7.00 20.71
CA VAL A 223 -2.84 -8.16 19.89
C VAL A 223 -3.91 -9.25 19.75
N SER A 224 -5.04 -9.14 20.47
CA SER A 224 -6.05 -10.20 20.59
C SER A 224 -7.26 -10.08 19.64
N SER A 225 -7.32 -9.06 18.77
CA SER A 225 -8.35 -9.04 17.73
C SER A 225 -7.98 -10.01 16.61
N ASP A 226 -8.88 -10.93 16.28
CA ASP A 226 -8.71 -11.93 15.22
C ASP A 226 -8.04 -11.35 13.99
N VAL A 227 -6.83 -11.83 13.70
CA VAL A 227 -6.05 -11.47 12.53
C VAL A 227 -6.82 -11.91 11.28
N GLY A 228 -7.52 -11.00 10.62
CA GLY A 228 -8.23 -11.33 9.39
C GLY A 228 -9.41 -10.46 8.99
N SER A 229 -9.83 -9.50 9.81
CA SER A 229 -11.03 -8.69 9.52
C SER A 229 -10.79 -7.20 9.18
N GLY A 230 -9.54 -6.80 8.88
CA GLY A 230 -9.27 -5.42 8.43
C GLY A 230 -9.50 -4.33 9.49
N GLY A 231 -9.35 -4.64 10.78
CA GLY A 231 -9.56 -3.73 11.90
C GLY A 231 -8.45 -2.68 12.07
N MET A 232 -8.56 -1.85 13.14
CA MET A 232 -7.55 -0.82 13.43
C MET A 232 -6.18 -1.44 13.71
N ALA A 233 -6.11 -2.63 14.33
CA ALA A 233 -4.85 -3.34 14.60
C ALA A 233 -4.05 -3.65 13.31
N THR A 234 -4.72 -4.05 12.23
CA THR A 234 -4.05 -4.29 10.92
C THR A 234 -3.54 -3.01 10.31
N LYS A 235 -4.24 -1.88 10.48
CA LYS A 235 -3.80 -0.55 10.04
C LYS A 235 -2.57 -0.07 10.79
N ILE A 236 -2.50 -0.32 12.11
CA ILE A 236 -1.29 -0.02 12.90
C ILE A 236 -0.12 -0.91 12.49
N ALA A 237 -0.35 -2.20 12.21
CA ALA A 237 0.68 -3.08 11.69
C ALA A 237 1.22 -2.58 10.32
N ALA A 238 0.33 -2.11 9.45
CA ALA A 238 0.71 -1.47 8.18
C ALA A 238 1.48 -0.16 8.41
N ALA A 239 1.05 0.67 9.36
CA ALA A 239 1.73 1.92 9.72
C ALA A 239 3.17 1.67 10.18
N LYS A 240 3.41 0.65 11.02
CA LYS A 240 4.77 0.27 11.45
C LYS A 240 5.67 -0.05 10.25
N ILE A 241 5.17 -0.81 9.28
CA ILE A 241 5.92 -1.16 8.06
C ILE A 241 6.20 0.10 7.24
N ALA A 242 5.18 0.93 7.00
CA ALA A 242 5.29 2.14 6.19
C ALA A 242 6.27 3.15 6.78
N VAL A 243 6.12 3.52 8.06
CA VAL A 243 7.00 4.50 8.71
C VAL A 243 8.44 3.98 8.86
N ALA A 244 8.62 2.68 9.12
CA ALA A 244 9.94 2.05 9.12
C ALA A 244 10.61 2.09 7.75
N ALA A 245 9.83 2.10 6.66
CA ALA A 245 10.33 2.27 5.29
C ALA A 245 10.52 3.74 4.88
N GLY A 246 10.27 4.69 5.77
CA GLY A 246 10.36 6.13 5.50
C GLY A 246 9.16 6.70 4.75
N CYS A 247 8.06 5.95 4.66
CA CYS A 247 6.84 6.32 3.96
C CYS A 247 5.82 6.92 4.95
N HIS A 248 5.28 8.09 4.65
CA HIS A 248 4.13 8.62 5.37
C HIS A 248 2.92 7.71 5.16
N MET A 249 2.07 7.56 6.16
CA MET A 249 0.83 6.82 5.98
C MET A 249 -0.37 7.62 6.46
N CYS A 250 -1.46 7.53 5.71
CA CYS A 250 -2.73 8.17 6.05
C CYS A 250 -3.84 7.12 6.16
N ILE A 251 -4.64 7.20 7.23
CA ILE A 251 -5.93 6.50 7.33
C ILE A 251 -7.01 7.53 7.10
N ALA A 252 -7.84 7.33 6.08
CA ALA A 252 -8.90 8.24 5.71
C ALA A 252 -10.18 7.52 5.31
N ARG A 253 -11.32 8.21 5.47
CA ARG A 253 -12.62 7.71 5.04
C ARG A 253 -12.68 7.63 3.52
N GLY A 254 -12.94 6.43 3.00
CA GLY A 254 -13.01 6.17 1.57
C GLY A 254 -14.41 6.04 1.00
N ARG A 255 -15.47 6.09 1.82
CA ARG A 255 -16.86 5.84 1.36
C ARG A 255 -17.41 6.93 0.44
N ASP A 256 -16.97 8.15 0.62
CA ASP A 256 -17.45 9.29 -0.17
C ASP A 256 -16.77 9.30 -1.55
N LEU A 257 -17.42 9.91 -2.54
CA LEU A 257 -16.81 10.13 -3.85
C LEU A 257 -15.64 11.11 -3.74
N HIS A 258 -14.65 10.97 -4.63
CA HIS A 258 -13.43 11.75 -4.66
C HIS A 258 -12.65 11.73 -3.32
N PRO A 259 -12.35 10.55 -2.77
CA PRO A 259 -11.80 10.44 -1.42
C PRO A 259 -10.43 11.12 -1.27
N LEU A 260 -9.58 11.11 -2.30
CA LEU A 260 -8.27 11.77 -2.23
C LEU A 260 -8.40 13.29 -2.32
N ARG A 261 -9.30 13.79 -3.16
CA ARG A 261 -9.61 15.23 -3.20
C ARG A 261 -10.12 15.73 -1.85
N ARG A 262 -10.95 14.93 -1.19
CA ARG A 262 -11.46 15.28 0.16
C ARG A 262 -10.33 15.39 1.17
N ILE A 263 -9.36 14.49 1.17
CA ILE A 263 -8.15 14.61 2.01
C ILE A 263 -7.43 15.93 1.70
N GLU A 264 -7.21 16.24 0.42
CA GLU A 264 -6.54 17.49 0.00
C GLU A 264 -7.30 18.74 0.42
N THR A 265 -8.62 18.68 0.54
CA THR A 265 -9.46 19.81 0.97
C THR A 265 -9.72 19.82 2.47
N GLY A 266 -8.98 19.02 3.27
CA GLY A 266 -9.02 19.05 4.72
C GLY A 266 -10.02 18.09 5.37
N ALA A 267 -10.48 17.05 4.67
CA ALA A 267 -11.26 16.01 5.32
C ALA A 267 -10.44 15.34 6.43
N ARG A 268 -11.13 14.97 7.52
CA ARG A 268 -10.51 14.31 8.67
C ARG A 268 -9.79 13.03 8.25
N CYS A 269 -8.54 12.89 8.68
CA CYS A 269 -7.70 11.71 8.47
C CYS A 269 -6.59 11.66 9.53
N THR A 270 -6.05 10.48 9.81
CA THR A 270 -4.90 10.31 10.71
C THR A 270 -3.63 10.09 9.91
N TRP A 271 -2.63 10.94 10.15
CA TRP A 271 -1.31 10.83 9.55
C TRP A 271 -0.31 10.16 10.49
N PHE A 272 0.47 9.24 9.95
CA PHE A 272 1.65 8.64 10.57
C PHE A 272 2.91 9.16 9.87
N TYR A 273 3.84 9.70 10.66
CA TYR A 273 5.04 10.35 10.14
C TYR A 273 6.27 9.46 10.33
N PRO A 274 7.07 9.21 9.27
CA PRO A 274 8.35 8.54 9.39
C PRO A 274 9.42 9.50 9.94
N ASN A 275 10.47 8.93 10.58
CA ASN A 275 11.61 9.69 11.07
C ASN A 275 12.66 10.01 9.98
N ALA A 276 12.57 9.36 8.81
CA ALA A 276 13.53 9.53 7.71
C ALA A 276 12.83 9.27 6.37
N SER A 277 13.37 9.82 5.28
CA SER A 277 12.83 9.60 3.94
C SER A 277 13.05 8.17 3.44
N PRO A 278 12.24 7.67 2.47
CA PRO A 278 12.43 6.35 1.86
C PRO A 278 13.83 6.16 1.26
N ALA A 279 14.40 7.21 0.67
CA ALA A 279 15.74 7.19 0.12
C ALA A 279 16.82 7.00 1.19
N THR A 280 16.66 7.66 2.34
CA THR A 280 17.57 7.54 3.50
C THR A 280 17.49 6.15 4.11
N VAL A 281 16.29 5.65 4.38
CA VAL A 281 16.05 4.31 4.93
C VAL A 281 16.63 3.24 4.01
N ARG A 282 16.43 3.37 2.71
CA ARG A 282 17.00 2.45 1.73
C ARG A 282 18.53 2.43 1.74
N LYS A 283 19.17 3.60 1.82
CA LYS A 283 20.65 3.69 1.93
C LYS A 283 21.14 3.02 3.20
N GLN A 284 20.48 3.24 4.33
CA GLN A 284 20.82 2.60 5.61
C GLN A 284 20.62 1.08 5.55
N TRP A 285 19.54 0.60 4.91
CA TRP A 285 19.30 -0.82 4.73
C TRP A 285 20.38 -1.49 3.85
N ILE A 286 20.79 -0.84 2.75
CA ILE A 286 21.88 -1.33 1.89
C ILE A 286 23.19 -1.36 2.67
N ALA A 287 23.48 -0.34 3.49
CA ALA A 287 24.72 -0.25 4.26
C ALA A 287 24.77 -1.19 5.48
N GLY A 288 23.61 -1.48 6.11
CA GLY A 288 23.58 -2.17 7.41
C GLY A 288 23.06 -3.62 7.39
N ALA A 289 22.27 -4.00 6.38
CA ALA A 289 21.55 -5.28 6.38
C ALA A 289 22.22 -6.39 5.57
N LEU A 290 23.34 -6.11 4.91
CA LEU A 290 23.94 -7.05 3.97
C LEU A 290 25.22 -7.62 4.56
N LYS A 291 25.19 -8.89 4.98
CA LYS A 291 26.39 -9.69 5.09
C LYS A 291 26.87 -9.94 3.64
N PRO A 292 28.00 -9.33 3.20
CA PRO A 292 28.43 -9.50 1.82
C PRO A 292 28.67 -10.99 1.53
N ALA A 293 28.16 -11.48 0.40
CA ALA A 293 28.42 -12.84 -0.09
C ALA A 293 29.79 -12.93 -0.81
N GLY A 294 30.40 -11.78 -1.09
CA GLY A 294 31.69 -11.68 -1.73
C GLY A 294 32.16 -10.24 -1.86
N GLU A 295 33.28 -10.08 -2.56
CA GLU A 295 33.91 -8.79 -2.81
C GLU A 295 34.19 -8.62 -4.30
N ILE A 296 33.99 -7.41 -4.81
CA ILE A 296 34.39 -7.00 -6.15
C ILE A 296 35.41 -5.88 -6.05
N TYR A 297 36.57 -6.08 -6.66
CA TYR A 297 37.61 -5.09 -6.79
C TYR A 297 37.42 -4.36 -8.12
N VAL A 298 37.51 -3.03 -8.07
CA VAL A 298 37.25 -2.19 -9.24
C VAL A 298 38.43 -1.24 -9.48
N ASP A 299 38.63 -0.87 -10.74
CA ASP A 299 39.65 0.14 -11.08
C ASP A 299 39.26 1.56 -10.62
N ALA A 300 40.21 2.50 -10.70
CA ALA A 300 40.00 3.88 -10.28
C ALA A 300 38.91 4.62 -11.10
N GLY A 301 38.69 4.23 -12.36
CA GLY A 301 37.67 4.79 -13.23
C GLY A 301 36.27 4.35 -12.79
N ALA A 302 36.11 3.04 -12.57
CA ALA A 302 34.87 2.46 -12.06
C ALA A 302 34.53 2.99 -10.65
N ALA A 303 35.54 3.13 -9.77
CA ALA A 303 35.34 3.69 -8.43
C ALA A 303 34.83 5.14 -8.48
N ARG A 304 35.36 5.97 -9.38
CA ARG A 304 34.86 7.34 -9.61
C ARG A 304 33.44 7.34 -10.18
N ALA A 305 33.16 6.48 -11.15
CA ALA A 305 31.83 6.36 -11.76
C ALA A 305 30.77 5.96 -10.70
N LEU A 306 31.07 4.99 -9.84
CA LEU A 306 30.19 4.54 -8.76
C LEU A 306 29.92 5.66 -7.72
N ARG A 307 30.95 6.42 -7.31
CA ARG A 307 30.78 7.58 -6.41
C ARG A 307 29.86 8.64 -7.01
N ASN A 308 29.86 8.77 -8.34
CA ASN A 308 28.99 9.69 -9.09
C ASN A 308 27.62 9.07 -9.45
N GLY A 309 27.25 7.94 -8.81
CA GLY A 309 25.94 7.31 -8.99
C GLY A 309 25.74 6.58 -10.33
N LYS A 310 26.82 6.29 -11.06
CA LYS A 310 26.79 5.48 -12.29
C LYS A 310 26.80 3.98 -11.97
N SER A 311 26.36 3.16 -12.92
CA SER A 311 26.41 1.70 -12.81
C SER A 311 27.83 1.15 -12.99
N LEU A 312 28.16 0.08 -12.26
CA LEU A 312 29.38 -0.68 -12.49
C LEU A 312 29.26 -1.45 -13.82
N LEU A 313 30.24 -1.28 -14.70
CA LEU A 313 30.37 -2.07 -15.91
C LEU A 313 31.37 -3.21 -15.69
N PRO A 314 31.21 -4.38 -16.34
CA PRO A 314 32.14 -5.49 -16.22
C PRO A 314 33.60 -5.12 -16.54
N ALA A 315 33.80 -4.20 -17.48
CA ALA A 315 35.14 -3.70 -17.86
C ALA A 315 35.89 -2.98 -16.73
N GLY A 316 35.17 -2.46 -15.72
CA GLY A 316 35.78 -1.81 -14.56
C GLY A 316 36.06 -2.76 -13.39
N VAL A 317 35.76 -4.05 -13.51
CA VAL A 317 36.02 -5.07 -12.48
C VAL A 317 37.41 -5.69 -12.73
N THR A 318 38.26 -5.61 -11.71
CA THR A 318 39.63 -6.13 -11.77
C THR A 318 39.78 -7.49 -11.09
N ARG A 319 38.95 -7.79 -10.08
CA ARG A 319 38.97 -9.05 -9.32
C ARG A 319 37.62 -9.30 -8.68
N VAL A 320 37.25 -10.58 -8.53
CA VAL A 320 36.06 -11.05 -7.83
C VAL A 320 36.49 -12.08 -6.78
N GLN A 321 35.92 -12.02 -5.57
CA GLN A 321 36.16 -12.96 -4.48
C GLN A 321 34.83 -13.37 -3.84
N GLY A 322 34.62 -14.67 -3.62
CA GLY A 322 33.38 -15.25 -3.07
C GLY A 322 32.53 -15.95 -4.12
N THR A 323 31.50 -16.63 -3.65
CA THR A 323 30.49 -17.27 -4.50
C THR A 323 29.16 -16.59 -4.26
N PHE A 324 28.60 -15.98 -5.29
CA PHE A 324 27.37 -15.20 -5.20
C PHE A 324 26.56 -15.27 -6.48
N GLU A 325 25.27 -15.09 -6.36
CA GLU A 325 24.32 -15.05 -7.46
C GLU A 325 23.75 -13.64 -7.68
N ARG A 326 22.96 -13.50 -8.76
CA ARG A 326 22.25 -12.25 -9.04
C ARG A 326 21.29 -11.88 -7.90
N GLY A 327 21.53 -10.73 -7.26
CA GLY A 327 20.75 -10.22 -6.16
C GLY A 327 21.45 -10.30 -4.80
N ASP A 328 22.60 -10.96 -4.71
CA ASP A 328 23.43 -10.96 -3.52
C ASP A 328 24.11 -9.61 -3.32
N ALA A 329 24.43 -9.31 -2.07
CA ALA A 329 25.21 -8.13 -1.72
C ALA A 329 26.69 -8.44 -1.79
N LEU A 330 27.44 -7.49 -2.30
CA LEU A 330 28.88 -7.53 -2.42
C LEU A 330 29.49 -6.29 -1.79
#